data_839d143a3e3cfc4b02d42825cd86f1e1
#
_entry.id   839d143a3e3cfc4b02d42825cd86f1e1
#
_cell.length_a   1.000
_cell.length_b   1.000
_cell.length_c   1.000
_cell.angle_alpha   90.00
_cell.angle_beta   90.00
_cell.angle_gamma   90.00
#
_symmetry.space_group_name_H-M   'P 1'
#
loop_
_entity.id
_entity.type
_entity.pdbx_description
1 polymer ?
#
loop_
_entity_poly.entity_id
_entity_poly.type
_entity_poly.pdbx_seq_one_letter_code
_entity_poly.pdbx_strand_id
1 'polypeptide(L)'
;MTSSPISTVSRRADTLAAAALLFAIACVLAAFGTVTVVQRALDHLGVSSLAWQAVYVAAIAATASLFWPAIRALRLAIRARASLATDDVVAARIDTAASRDFSWLTFGWGVFALLVLGFICFVLMNDVAVGKTFFFLPLMQEKWWLVTKQFFINNIFIFVVAEILVLIWGLIVALARLMPGPAGQPIRALAILYCDVFRGLPAIVTLYLIGFGIPTSGLPDLIVPPIVGLFVDLSSMSVAEARAATRIPVSWWCILALTLTYGAYVAEVYRAGIKSIHWSQVSAARSLGLSYMQTMRYVIVPQAVRRIMAPLLNDFIGLQKDTALVQVVGVIDAFNQSRIIAANAFNLSAVTVVAILFVLITIPQARFVDRLIERDNARMRAGG
;
A
#
# COMPACT_ATOMS: atom_id res chain seq x y z
N MET A 1 -13.56 47.45 -33.44
CA MET A 1 -12.79 47.46 -32.17
C MET A 1 -12.48 46.01 -31.79
N THR A 2 -11.36 45.50 -32.24
CA THR A 2 -10.89 44.15 -31.88
C THR A 2 -10.31 44.21 -30.49
N SER A 3 -10.95 43.56 -29.50
CA SER A 3 -10.43 43.44 -28.14
C SER A 3 -9.04 42.78 -28.18
N SER A 4 -8.04 43.40 -27.54
CA SER A 4 -6.69 42.83 -27.49
C SER A 4 -6.73 41.46 -26.87
N PRO A 5 -5.91 40.51 -27.30
CA PRO A 5 -5.90 39.10 -26.73
C PRO A 5 -5.67 39.08 -25.21
N ILE A 6 -5.07 40.12 -24.66
CA ILE A 6 -4.82 40.27 -23.21
C ILE A 6 -6.11 40.53 -22.43
N SER A 7 -7.05 41.33 -23.01
CA SER A 7 -8.34 41.62 -22.37
C SER A 7 -9.25 40.38 -22.28
N THR A 8 -9.13 39.45 -23.22
CA THR A 8 -9.89 38.20 -23.22
C THR A 8 -9.38 37.21 -22.16
N VAL A 9 -8.07 37.16 -21.90
CA VAL A 9 -7.44 36.30 -20.87
C VAL A 9 -7.84 36.76 -19.47
N SER A 10 -7.82 38.08 -19.22
CA SER A 10 -8.27 38.64 -17.93
C SER A 10 -9.75 38.37 -17.67
N ARG A 11 -10.64 38.57 -18.63
CA ARG A 11 -12.07 38.25 -18.48
C ARG A 11 -12.33 36.77 -18.12
N ARG A 12 -11.58 35.84 -18.71
CA ARG A 12 -11.69 34.42 -18.39
C ARG A 12 -11.23 34.10 -16.95
N ALA A 13 -10.21 34.76 -16.45
CA ALA A 13 -9.75 34.60 -15.07
C ALA A 13 -10.79 35.11 -14.06
N ASP A 14 -11.45 36.24 -14.35
CA ASP A 14 -12.51 36.80 -13.49
C ASP A 14 -13.72 35.86 -13.40
N THR A 15 -14.16 35.30 -14.52
CA THR A 15 -15.29 34.36 -14.54
C THR A 15 -14.94 33.09 -13.80
N LEU A 16 -13.70 32.60 -13.91
CA LEU A 16 -13.23 31.43 -13.22
C LEU A 16 -13.15 31.68 -11.70
N ALA A 17 -12.63 32.81 -11.25
CA ALA A 17 -12.55 33.19 -9.85
C ALA A 17 -13.94 33.40 -9.22
N ALA A 18 -14.87 34.02 -9.95
CA ALA A 18 -16.27 34.14 -9.50
C ALA A 18 -16.95 32.75 -9.41
N ALA A 19 -16.73 31.89 -10.39
CA ALA A 19 -17.24 30.51 -10.35
C ALA A 19 -16.66 29.69 -9.18
N ALA A 20 -15.37 29.87 -8.88
CA ALA A 20 -14.73 29.23 -7.72
C ALA A 20 -15.35 29.71 -6.40
N LEU A 21 -15.68 30.99 -6.27
CA LEU A 21 -16.34 31.53 -5.09
C LEU A 21 -17.77 30.97 -4.93
N LEU A 22 -18.55 30.96 -6.02
CA LEU A 22 -19.88 30.37 -6.01
C LEU A 22 -19.84 28.88 -5.67
N PHE A 23 -18.85 28.16 -6.19
CA PHE A 23 -18.65 26.75 -5.89
C PHE A 23 -18.26 26.52 -4.41
N ALA A 24 -17.42 27.36 -3.81
CA ALA A 24 -17.10 27.32 -2.39
C ALA A 24 -18.35 27.54 -1.53
N ILE A 25 -19.22 28.50 -1.91
CA ILE A 25 -20.51 28.72 -1.23
C ILE A 25 -21.37 27.44 -1.32
N ALA A 26 -21.50 26.84 -2.50
CA ALA A 26 -22.26 25.61 -2.70
C ALA A 26 -21.73 24.46 -1.85
N CYS A 27 -20.40 24.30 -1.73
CA CYS A 27 -19.78 23.29 -0.86
C CYS A 27 -20.12 23.51 0.61
N VAL A 28 -20.10 24.75 1.10
CA VAL A 28 -20.46 25.05 2.50
C VAL A 28 -21.94 24.82 2.76
N LEU A 29 -22.81 25.16 1.83
CA LEU A 29 -24.25 24.87 1.93
C LEU A 29 -24.52 23.36 1.93
N ALA A 30 -23.82 22.61 1.08
CA ALA A 30 -23.88 21.15 1.07
C ALA A 30 -23.39 20.55 2.40
N ALA A 31 -22.29 21.07 2.97
CA ALA A 31 -21.80 20.64 4.28
C ALA A 31 -22.82 20.91 5.40
N PHE A 32 -23.40 22.09 5.41
CA PHE A 32 -24.44 22.44 6.37
C PHE A 32 -25.66 21.52 6.25
N GLY A 33 -26.13 21.26 5.01
CA GLY A 33 -27.22 20.32 4.75
C GLY A 33 -26.87 18.90 5.23
N THR A 34 -25.66 18.43 4.96
CA THR A 34 -25.20 17.11 5.43
C THR A 34 -25.16 17.03 6.94
N VAL A 35 -24.60 18.05 7.61
CA VAL A 35 -24.53 18.11 9.09
C VAL A 35 -25.92 18.09 9.70
N THR A 36 -26.90 18.81 9.16
CA THR A 36 -28.27 18.82 9.66
C THR A 36 -28.97 17.47 9.51
N VAL A 37 -28.73 16.77 8.40
CA VAL A 37 -29.25 15.39 8.19
C VAL A 37 -28.62 14.41 9.18
N VAL A 38 -27.29 14.47 9.35
CA VAL A 38 -26.54 13.65 10.31
C VAL A 38 -27.03 13.89 11.73
N GLN A 39 -27.19 15.15 12.11
CA GLN A 39 -27.63 15.53 13.45
C GLN A 39 -29.01 14.96 13.74
N ARG A 40 -29.96 15.12 12.83
CA ARG A 40 -31.35 14.54 12.98
C ARG A 40 -31.30 13.01 13.09
N ALA A 41 -30.46 12.33 12.31
CA ALA A 41 -30.31 10.89 12.36
C ALA A 41 -29.75 10.43 13.72
N LEU A 42 -28.75 11.11 14.26
CA LEU A 42 -28.14 10.77 15.56
C LEU A 42 -29.06 11.11 16.76
N ASP A 43 -29.80 12.20 16.67
CA ASP A 43 -30.84 12.54 17.69
C ASP A 43 -31.95 11.49 17.72
N HIS A 44 -32.36 10.98 16.56
CA HIS A 44 -33.35 9.90 16.44
C HIS A 44 -32.84 8.56 17.03
N LEU A 45 -31.52 8.33 16.97
CA LEU A 45 -30.86 7.15 17.53
C LEU A 45 -30.48 7.31 19.02
N GLY A 46 -30.71 8.50 19.62
CA GLY A 46 -30.37 8.77 21.02
C GLY A 46 -28.86 8.81 21.31
N VAL A 47 -28.01 9.01 20.28
CA VAL A 47 -26.54 8.96 20.38
C VAL A 47 -25.92 10.38 20.34
N SER A 48 -26.71 11.44 20.49
CA SER A 48 -26.18 12.81 20.48
C SER A 48 -25.25 13.05 21.67
N SER A 49 -24.00 13.44 21.38
CA SER A 49 -23.00 13.76 22.38
C SER A 49 -22.23 15.05 22.04
N LEU A 50 -21.60 15.67 23.03
CA LEU A 50 -20.74 16.85 22.85
C LEU A 50 -19.62 16.60 21.83
N ALA A 51 -19.11 15.36 21.74
CA ALA A 51 -18.08 14.97 20.78
C ALA A 51 -18.58 15.08 19.33
N TRP A 52 -19.85 14.74 19.06
CA TRP A 52 -20.42 14.89 17.73
C TRP A 52 -20.60 16.35 17.33
N GLN A 53 -20.95 17.23 18.26
CA GLN A 53 -21.03 18.68 18.00
C GLN A 53 -19.66 19.23 17.57
N ALA A 54 -18.56 18.79 18.20
CA ALA A 54 -17.21 19.18 17.80
C ALA A 54 -16.87 18.70 16.39
N VAL A 55 -17.27 17.47 16.00
CA VAL A 55 -17.09 16.95 14.64
C VAL A 55 -17.87 17.78 13.62
N TYR A 56 -19.10 18.21 13.94
CA TYR A 56 -19.89 19.06 13.06
C TYR A 56 -19.24 20.43 12.82
N VAL A 57 -18.78 21.06 13.90
CA VAL A 57 -18.10 22.35 13.81
C VAL A 57 -16.81 22.20 12.97
N ALA A 58 -16.05 21.12 13.18
CA ALA A 58 -14.85 20.85 12.44
C ALA A 58 -15.13 20.62 10.94
N ALA A 59 -16.19 19.88 10.58
CA ALA A 59 -16.60 19.64 9.20
C ALA A 59 -17.01 20.93 8.48
N ILE A 60 -17.79 21.80 9.14
CA ILE A 60 -18.18 23.11 8.60
C ILE A 60 -16.97 24.01 8.47
N ALA A 61 -16.08 24.05 9.47
CA ALA A 61 -14.86 24.87 9.43
C ALA A 61 -13.91 24.40 8.32
N ALA A 62 -13.75 23.09 8.13
CA ALA A 62 -12.95 22.52 7.06
C ALA A 62 -13.48 22.90 5.67
N THR A 63 -14.79 22.84 5.47
CA THR A 63 -15.40 23.28 4.19
C THR A 63 -15.38 24.80 4.02
N ALA A 64 -15.53 25.57 5.09
CA ALA A 64 -15.40 27.02 5.07
C ALA A 64 -13.99 27.50 4.73
N SER A 65 -12.96 26.68 5.00
CA SER A 65 -11.58 26.98 4.58
C SER A 65 -11.42 27.17 3.07
N LEU A 66 -12.35 26.64 2.24
CA LEU A 66 -12.39 26.86 0.79
C LEU A 66 -12.60 28.31 0.42
N PHE A 67 -13.16 29.14 1.31
CA PHE A 67 -13.26 30.57 1.05
C PHE A 67 -11.91 31.25 0.94
N TRP A 68 -10.88 30.75 1.63
CA TRP A 68 -9.55 31.38 1.57
C TRP A 68 -8.94 31.36 0.16
N PRO A 69 -8.80 30.22 -0.54
CA PRO A 69 -8.29 30.23 -1.91
C PRO A 69 -9.26 30.90 -2.88
N ALA A 70 -10.58 30.79 -2.70
CA ALA A 70 -11.57 31.43 -3.57
C ALA A 70 -11.50 32.95 -3.50
N ILE A 71 -11.45 33.54 -2.29
CA ILE A 71 -11.31 34.98 -2.09
C ILE A 71 -9.95 35.46 -2.62
N ARG A 72 -8.89 34.70 -2.43
CA ARG A 72 -7.57 35.03 -2.93
C ARG A 72 -7.53 35.04 -4.46
N ALA A 73 -8.18 34.08 -5.10
CA ALA A 73 -8.36 34.03 -6.55
C ALA A 73 -9.07 35.30 -7.07
N LEU A 74 -10.17 35.67 -6.40
CA LEU A 74 -10.93 36.86 -6.78
C LEU A 74 -10.15 38.17 -6.60
N ARG A 75 -9.42 38.31 -5.47
CA ARG A 75 -8.56 39.48 -5.23
C ARG A 75 -7.46 39.64 -6.28
N LEU A 76 -6.83 38.51 -6.66
CA LEU A 76 -5.80 38.49 -7.71
C LEU A 76 -6.40 38.84 -9.09
N ALA A 77 -7.60 38.37 -9.41
CA ALA A 77 -8.29 38.72 -10.63
C ALA A 77 -8.58 40.24 -10.70
N ILE A 78 -9.05 40.82 -9.59
CA ILE A 78 -9.30 42.29 -9.50
C ILE A 78 -7.99 43.06 -9.65
N ARG A 79 -6.89 42.62 -9.02
CA ARG A 79 -5.57 43.26 -9.18
C ARG A 79 -5.07 43.17 -10.59
N ALA A 80 -5.19 42.01 -11.24
CA ALA A 80 -4.81 41.87 -12.66
C ALA A 80 -5.52 42.85 -13.57
N ARG A 81 -6.81 43.19 -13.31
CA ARG A 81 -7.53 44.24 -14.03
C ARG A 81 -6.96 45.62 -13.75
N ALA A 82 -6.65 45.93 -12.49
CA ALA A 82 -6.07 47.23 -12.11
C ALA A 82 -4.69 47.42 -12.77
N SER A 83 -3.83 46.41 -12.79
CA SER A 83 -2.53 46.44 -13.45
C SER A 83 -2.65 46.64 -14.97
N LEU A 84 -3.68 46.04 -15.60
CA LEU A 84 -3.98 46.33 -17.04
C LEU A 84 -4.40 47.75 -17.29
N ALA A 85 -5.10 48.39 -16.35
CA ALA A 85 -5.51 49.78 -16.47
C ALA A 85 -4.33 50.78 -16.34
N THR A 86 -3.23 50.34 -15.71
CA THR A 86 -1.96 51.10 -15.56
C THR A 86 -0.88 50.65 -16.56
N ASP A 87 -1.24 49.85 -17.56
CA ASP A 87 -0.36 49.34 -18.63
C ASP A 87 0.78 48.42 -18.14
N ASP A 88 0.70 47.90 -16.88
CA ASP A 88 1.62 46.90 -16.35
C ASP A 88 1.21 45.47 -16.75
N VAL A 89 1.56 45.12 -17.99
CA VAL A 89 1.21 43.81 -18.58
C VAL A 89 1.87 42.65 -17.88
N VAL A 90 3.06 42.82 -17.25
CA VAL A 90 3.79 41.77 -16.61
C VAL A 90 3.11 41.42 -15.29
N ALA A 91 2.81 42.38 -14.45
CA ALA A 91 2.08 42.16 -13.21
C ALA A 91 0.69 41.55 -13.48
N ALA A 92 -0.02 42.04 -14.50
CA ALA A 92 -1.31 41.50 -14.88
C ALA A 92 -1.26 40.01 -15.29
N ARG A 93 -0.22 39.57 -15.99
CA ARG A 93 -0.04 38.15 -16.36
C ARG A 93 0.25 37.28 -15.16
N ILE A 94 1.10 37.73 -14.25
CA ILE A 94 1.44 36.99 -12.99
C ILE A 94 0.18 36.80 -12.13
N ASP A 95 -0.57 37.90 -11.91
CA ASP A 95 -1.78 37.87 -11.09
C ASP A 95 -2.89 37.04 -11.74
N THR A 96 -3.02 37.06 -13.07
CA THR A 96 -3.97 36.22 -13.81
C THR A 96 -3.62 34.74 -13.67
N ALA A 97 -2.34 34.35 -13.78
CA ALA A 97 -1.89 32.98 -13.61
C ALA A 97 -2.15 32.49 -12.18
N ALA A 98 -1.75 33.28 -11.17
CA ALA A 98 -1.99 32.99 -9.79
C ALA A 98 -3.48 32.86 -9.42
N SER A 99 -4.33 33.77 -9.95
CA SER A 99 -5.78 33.71 -9.80
C SER A 99 -6.36 32.39 -10.33
N ARG A 100 -5.91 31.95 -11.49
CA ARG A 100 -6.31 30.68 -12.07
C ARG A 100 -5.91 29.49 -11.20
N ASP A 101 -4.69 29.49 -10.68
CA ASP A 101 -4.18 28.39 -9.86
C ASP A 101 -4.96 28.28 -8.54
N PHE A 102 -5.27 29.41 -7.88
CA PHE A 102 -6.13 29.41 -6.69
C PHE A 102 -7.58 29.01 -6.99
N SER A 103 -8.11 29.33 -8.17
CA SER A 103 -9.44 28.88 -8.61
C SER A 103 -9.47 27.35 -8.75
N TRP A 104 -8.47 26.77 -9.42
CA TRP A 104 -8.37 25.32 -9.55
C TRP A 104 -8.12 24.61 -8.21
N LEU A 105 -7.38 25.22 -7.31
CA LEU A 105 -7.21 24.72 -5.94
C LEU A 105 -8.56 24.65 -5.22
N THR A 106 -9.40 25.69 -5.35
CA THR A 106 -10.76 25.72 -4.78
C THR A 106 -11.63 24.59 -5.35
N PHE A 107 -11.63 24.41 -6.67
CA PHE A 107 -12.38 23.32 -7.31
C PHE A 107 -11.89 21.95 -6.87
N GLY A 108 -10.58 21.71 -6.85
CA GLY A 108 -10.01 20.42 -6.46
C GLY A 108 -10.39 20.02 -5.02
N TRP A 109 -10.16 20.90 -4.06
CA TRP A 109 -10.53 20.65 -2.67
C TRP A 109 -12.04 20.64 -2.44
N GLY A 110 -12.80 21.46 -3.18
CA GLY A 110 -14.26 21.46 -3.10
C GLY A 110 -14.89 20.17 -3.63
N VAL A 111 -14.40 19.61 -4.75
CA VAL A 111 -14.83 18.32 -5.26
C VAL A 111 -14.48 17.22 -4.25
N PHE A 112 -13.28 17.24 -3.68
CA PHE A 112 -12.90 16.30 -2.62
C PHE A 112 -13.84 16.38 -1.41
N ALA A 113 -14.16 17.61 -0.94
CA ALA A 113 -15.09 17.81 0.15
C ALA A 113 -16.49 17.27 -0.18
N LEU A 114 -17.01 17.52 -1.39
CA LEU A 114 -18.31 16.99 -1.83
C LEU A 114 -18.33 15.46 -1.91
N LEU A 115 -17.23 14.84 -2.35
CA LEU A 115 -17.13 13.37 -2.36
C LEU A 115 -17.14 12.81 -0.94
N VAL A 116 -16.43 13.43 0.01
CA VAL A 116 -16.46 13.01 1.43
C VAL A 116 -17.84 13.19 2.04
N LEU A 117 -18.47 14.35 1.81
CA LEU A 117 -19.84 14.62 2.31
C LEU A 117 -20.86 13.65 1.69
N GLY A 118 -20.76 13.40 0.37
CA GLY A 118 -21.61 12.43 -0.33
C GLY A 118 -21.44 11.01 0.21
N PHE A 119 -20.20 10.62 0.51
CA PHE A 119 -19.91 9.32 1.14
C PHE A 119 -20.53 9.24 2.55
N ILE A 120 -20.38 10.27 3.37
CA ILE A 120 -20.99 10.33 4.72
C ILE A 120 -22.52 10.25 4.61
N CYS A 121 -23.15 11.01 3.71
CA CYS A 121 -24.58 10.93 3.46
C CYS A 121 -25.00 9.51 3.02
N PHE A 122 -24.27 8.91 2.10
CA PHE A 122 -24.54 7.55 1.62
C PHE A 122 -24.51 6.54 2.77
N VAL A 123 -23.48 6.59 3.63
CA VAL A 123 -23.33 5.70 4.79
C VAL A 123 -24.48 5.88 5.76
N LEU A 124 -24.88 7.13 6.06
CA LEU A 124 -25.95 7.43 7.03
C LEU A 124 -27.37 7.13 6.50
N MET A 125 -27.64 7.39 5.23
CA MET A 125 -28.93 7.03 4.62
C MET A 125 -29.12 5.51 4.53
N ASN A 126 -28.02 4.76 4.52
CA ASN A 126 -28.02 3.31 4.52
C ASN A 126 -27.60 2.72 5.88
N ASP A 127 -27.85 3.44 6.98
CA ASP A 127 -27.39 3.07 8.33
C ASP A 127 -27.74 1.63 8.71
N VAL A 128 -28.96 1.17 8.42
CA VAL A 128 -29.36 -0.22 8.67
C VAL A 128 -28.57 -1.20 7.81
N ALA A 129 -28.29 -0.87 6.54
CA ALA A 129 -27.59 -1.76 5.62
C ALA A 129 -26.07 -1.63 5.73
N VAL A 130 -25.54 -0.42 5.83
CA VAL A 130 -24.10 -0.15 5.84
C VAL A 130 -23.55 -0.08 7.27
N GLY A 131 -24.16 0.72 8.13
CA GLY A 131 -23.73 0.90 9.52
C GLY A 131 -23.76 -0.42 10.30
N LYS A 132 -24.92 -1.10 10.30
CA LYS A 132 -25.04 -2.38 11.00
C LYS A 132 -24.20 -3.50 10.38
N THR A 133 -24.03 -3.51 9.06
CA THR A 133 -23.29 -4.58 8.38
C THR A 133 -21.77 -4.42 8.51
N PHE A 134 -21.24 -3.21 8.38
CA PHE A 134 -19.79 -2.97 8.27
C PHE A 134 -19.18 -2.25 9.47
N PHE A 135 -19.96 -1.48 10.22
CA PHE A 135 -19.48 -0.58 11.28
C PHE A 135 -20.26 -0.72 12.59
N PHE A 136 -20.73 -1.91 12.92
CA PHE A 136 -21.42 -2.15 14.18
C PHE A 136 -20.43 -2.11 15.36
N LEU A 137 -20.30 -0.93 15.97
CA LEU A 137 -19.33 -0.63 17.01
C LEU A 137 -19.32 -1.62 18.18
N PRO A 138 -20.46 -2.09 18.73
CA PRO A 138 -20.42 -3.04 19.83
C PRO A 138 -19.67 -4.33 19.48
N LEU A 139 -19.91 -4.90 18.29
CA LEU A 139 -19.23 -6.10 17.83
C LEU A 139 -17.73 -5.83 17.57
N MET A 140 -17.40 -4.66 17.00
CA MET A 140 -16.02 -4.26 16.77
C MET A 140 -15.25 -4.16 18.09
N GLN A 141 -15.81 -3.54 19.11
CA GLN A 141 -15.20 -3.39 20.43
C GLN A 141 -15.03 -4.73 21.14
N GLU A 142 -16.07 -5.60 21.08
CA GLU A 142 -16.02 -6.92 21.70
C GLU A 142 -14.96 -7.83 21.05
N LYS A 143 -14.85 -7.81 19.72
CA LYS A 143 -14.01 -8.75 18.97
C LYS A 143 -12.65 -8.16 18.56
N TRP A 144 -12.41 -6.86 18.79
CA TRP A 144 -11.16 -6.18 18.45
C TRP A 144 -9.92 -6.93 18.91
N TRP A 145 -9.88 -7.29 20.20
CA TRP A 145 -8.73 -7.96 20.78
C TRP A 145 -8.47 -9.33 20.16
N LEU A 146 -9.51 -10.11 19.93
CA LEU A 146 -9.40 -11.44 19.34
C LEU A 146 -8.82 -11.39 17.93
N VAL A 147 -9.33 -10.47 17.09
CA VAL A 147 -8.87 -10.27 15.71
C VAL A 147 -7.42 -9.74 15.69
N THR A 148 -7.13 -8.75 16.52
CA THR A 148 -5.79 -8.16 16.63
C THR A 148 -4.76 -9.19 17.12
N LYS A 149 -5.12 -10.01 18.10
CA LYS A 149 -4.25 -11.10 18.57
C LYS A 149 -3.89 -12.06 17.44
N GLN A 150 -4.88 -12.47 16.63
CA GLN A 150 -4.63 -13.38 15.50
C GLN A 150 -3.77 -12.70 14.41
N PHE A 151 -3.96 -11.41 14.20
CA PHE A 151 -3.12 -10.63 13.29
C PHE A 151 -1.64 -10.68 13.68
N PHE A 152 -1.32 -10.44 14.95
CA PHE A 152 0.07 -10.46 15.40
C PHE A 152 0.64 -11.89 15.49
N ILE A 153 -0.12 -12.86 15.97
CA ILE A 153 0.36 -14.22 16.15
C ILE A 153 0.55 -14.95 14.82
N ASN A 154 -0.37 -14.79 13.86
CA ASN A 154 -0.32 -15.54 12.61
C ASN A 154 0.15 -14.70 11.42
N ASN A 155 -0.51 -13.56 11.11
CA ASN A 155 -0.12 -12.80 9.92
C ASN A 155 1.29 -12.21 10.06
N ILE A 156 1.61 -11.56 11.18
CA ILE A 156 2.93 -10.96 11.40
C ILE A 156 4.00 -12.02 11.54
N PHE A 157 3.74 -13.13 12.23
CA PHE A 157 4.69 -14.25 12.32
C PHE A 157 5.02 -14.83 10.95
N ILE A 158 3.99 -15.19 10.17
CA ILE A 158 4.16 -15.74 8.81
C ILE A 158 4.91 -14.75 7.94
N PHE A 159 4.53 -13.46 8.00
CA PHE A 159 5.18 -12.38 7.26
C PHE A 159 6.67 -12.28 7.58
N VAL A 160 7.04 -12.14 8.85
CA VAL A 160 8.45 -11.93 9.24
C VAL A 160 9.32 -13.12 8.86
N VAL A 161 8.85 -14.35 9.11
CA VAL A 161 9.62 -15.55 8.76
C VAL A 161 9.73 -15.72 7.24
N ALA A 162 8.61 -15.52 6.51
CA ALA A 162 8.62 -15.60 5.05
C ALA A 162 9.54 -14.54 4.44
N GLU A 163 9.50 -13.28 4.93
CA GLU A 163 10.34 -12.19 4.41
C GLU A 163 11.83 -12.50 4.54
N ILE A 164 12.27 -12.99 5.70
CA ILE A 164 13.67 -13.38 5.88
C ILE A 164 14.07 -14.47 4.87
N LEU A 165 13.23 -15.48 4.71
CA LEU A 165 13.47 -16.56 3.75
C LEU A 165 13.40 -16.09 2.30
N VAL A 166 12.51 -15.17 1.96
CA VAL A 166 12.38 -14.54 0.64
C VAL A 166 13.65 -13.79 0.27
N LEU A 167 14.20 -12.99 1.17
CA LEU A 167 15.44 -12.24 0.92
C LEU A 167 16.62 -13.18 0.69
N ILE A 168 16.76 -14.23 1.49
CA ILE A 168 17.83 -15.24 1.36
C ILE A 168 17.66 -16.04 0.08
N TRP A 169 16.47 -16.60 -0.15
CA TRP A 169 16.18 -17.43 -1.31
C TRP A 169 16.26 -16.64 -2.61
N GLY A 170 15.69 -15.44 -2.63
CA GLY A 170 15.77 -14.53 -3.77
C GLY A 170 17.22 -14.18 -4.15
N LEU A 171 18.09 -13.98 -3.15
CA LEU A 171 19.52 -13.76 -3.41
C LEU A 171 20.18 -14.99 -4.03
N ILE A 172 19.93 -16.19 -3.49
CA ILE A 172 20.47 -17.44 -4.04
C ILE A 172 20.05 -17.60 -5.50
N VAL A 173 18.78 -17.41 -5.80
CA VAL A 173 18.24 -17.53 -7.17
C VAL A 173 18.80 -16.44 -8.08
N ALA A 174 18.95 -15.20 -7.60
CA ALA A 174 19.56 -14.13 -8.39
C ALA A 174 21.00 -14.44 -8.76
N LEU A 175 21.80 -14.93 -7.82
CA LEU A 175 23.18 -15.35 -8.06
C LEU A 175 23.25 -16.54 -9.03
N ALA A 176 22.35 -17.52 -8.89
CA ALA A 176 22.22 -18.64 -9.83
C ALA A 176 21.96 -18.15 -11.27
N ARG A 177 21.09 -17.13 -11.44
CA ARG A 177 20.80 -16.51 -12.75
C ARG A 177 21.95 -15.68 -13.32
N LEU A 178 22.89 -15.27 -12.48
CA LEU A 178 24.05 -14.46 -12.88
C LEU A 178 25.34 -15.32 -13.08
N MET A 179 25.27 -16.63 -12.89
CA MET A 179 26.44 -17.51 -13.04
C MET A 179 27.08 -17.37 -14.42
N PRO A 180 28.41 -17.15 -14.50
CA PRO A 180 29.12 -16.97 -15.76
C PRO A 180 29.40 -18.30 -16.47
N GLY A 181 29.67 -18.23 -17.76
CA GLY A 181 30.19 -19.31 -18.57
C GLY A 181 29.22 -20.42 -18.97
N PRO A 182 29.65 -21.38 -19.77
CA PRO A 182 28.83 -22.52 -20.22
C PRO A 182 28.48 -23.48 -19.09
N ALA A 183 29.38 -23.71 -18.13
CA ALA A 183 29.14 -24.59 -16.99
C ALA A 183 27.98 -24.12 -16.08
N GLY A 184 27.74 -22.81 -16.01
CA GLY A 184 26.60 -22.25 -15.27
C GLY A 184 25.26 -22.31 -16.01
N GLN A 185 25.24 -22.72 -17.28
CA GLN A 185 24.04 -22.68 -18.11
C GLN A 185 22.87 -23.55 -17.57
N PRO A 186 23.06 -24.79 -17.10
CA PRO A 186 21.97 -25.57 -16.54
C PRO A 186 21.33 -24.91 -15.28
N ILE A 187 22.17 -24.38 -14.40
CA ILE A 187 21.72 -23.72 -13.16
C ILE A 187 20.96 -22.43 -13.52
N ARG A 188 21.48 -21.64 -14.49
CA ARG A 188 20.75 -20.45 -14.97
C ARG A 188 19.39 -20.84 -15.56
N ALA A 189 19.32 -21.89 -16.38
CA ALA A 189 18.07 -22.32 -16.98
C ALA A 189 17.03 -22.73 -15.94
N LEU A 190 17.43 -23.48 -14.92
CA LEU A 190 16.54 -23.86 -13.81
C LEU A 190 16.09 -22.62 -13.00
N ALA A 191 17.00 -21.69 -12.71
CA ALA A 191 16.64 -20.46 -12.00
C ALA A 191 15.74 -19.54 -12.83
N ILE A 192 15.88 -19.51 -14.15
CA ILE A 192 14.98 -18.76 -15.04
C ILE A 192 13.59 -19.44 -15.04
N LEU A 193 13.54 -20.75 -15.25
CA LEU A 193 12.29 -21.52 -15.24
C LEU A 193 11.53 -21.33 -13.91
N TYR A 194 12.25 -21.41 -12.78
CA TYR A 194 11.68 -21.16 -11.47
C TYR A 194 11.03 -19.76 -11.40
N CYS A 195 11.77 -18.71 -11.78
CA CYS A 195 11.25 -17.34 -11.76
C CYS A 195 10.04 -17.17 -12.67
N ASP A 196 10.07 -17.73 -13.87
CA ASP A 196 9.00 -17.60 -14.85
C ASP A 196 7.72 -18.29 -14.35
N VAL A 197 7.84 -19.48 -13.75
CA VAL A 197 6.72 -20.23 -13.18
C VAL A 197 6.11 -19.49 -11.98
N PHE A 198 6.93 -19.16 -10.97
CA PHE A 198 6.40 -18.59 -9.71
C PHE A 198 5.94 -17.14 -9.86
N ARG A 199 6.47 -16.38 -10.79
CA ARG A 199 5.96 -15.05 -11.14
C ARG A 199 4.74 -15.08 -12.06
N GLY A 200 4.56 -16.17 -12.81
CA GLY A 200 3.39 -16.38 -13.65
C GLY A 200 2.17 -16.90 -12.88
N LEU A 201 2.37 -17.51 -11.72
CA LEU A 201 1.29 -18.05 -10.91
C LEU A 201 0.74 -16.98 -9.93
N PRO A 202 -0.58 -16.86 -9.78
CA PRO A 202 -1.17 -16.10 -8.67
C PRO A 202 -0.74 -16.69 -7.32
N ALA A 203 -0.42 -15.84 -6.33
CA ALA A 203 0.03 -16.28 -5.01
C ALA A 203 -0.96 -17.25 -4.33
N ILE A 204 -2.26 -17.02 -4.51
CA ILE A 204 -3.31 -17.91 -3.98
C ILE A 204 -3.22 -19.33 -4.56
N VAL A 205 -2.87 -19.47 -5.83
CA VAL A 205 -2.72 -20.80 -6.49
C VAL A 205 -1.50 -21.52 -5.90
N THR A 206 -0.39 -20.80 -5.71
CA THR A 206 0.81 -21.38 -5.09
C THR A 206 0.54 -21.80 -3.64
N LEU A 207 -0.23 -21.00 -2.88
CA LEU A 207 -0.67 -21.36 -1.54
C LEU A 207 -1.51 -22.64 -1.53
N TYR A 208 -2.43 -22.81 -2.47
CA TYR A 208 -3.20 -24.06 -2.57
C TYR A 208 -2.32 -25.26 -2.93
N LEU A 209 -1.46 -25.10 -3.94
CA LEU A 209 -0.62 -26.22 -4.40
C LEU A 209 0.39 -26.66 -3.33
N ILE A 210 1.05 -25.73 -2.69
CA ILE A 210 2.11 -26.00 -1.71
C ILE A 210 1.54 -26.09 -0.30
N GLY A 211 0.72 -25.11 0.12
CA GLY A 211 0.21 -25.02 1.49
C GLY A 211 -0.83 -26.09 1.83
N PHE A 212 -1.63 -26.50 0.84
CA PHE A 212 -2.65 -27.55 0.99
C PHE A 212 -2.27 -28.84 0.26
N GLY A 213 -1.83 -28.75 -0.99
CA GLY A 213 -1.55 -29.92 -1.83
C GLY A 213 -0.44 -30.79 -1.29
N ILE A 214 0.70 -30.23 -0.89
CA ILE A 214 1.82 -31.02 -0.34
C ILE A 214 1.44 -31.72 0.97
N PRO A 215 0.87 -31.04 1.99
CA PRO A 215 0.44 -31.69 3.22
C PRO A 215 -0.54 -32.85 3.02
N THR A 216 -1.43 -32.73 2.04
CA THR A 216 -2.47 -33.74 1.77
C THR A 216 -2.02 -34.87 0.85
N SER A 217 -0.89 -34.71 0.15
CA SER A 217 -0.36 -35.70 -0.80
C SER A 217 0.27 -36.94 -0.16
N GLY A 218 0.50 -36.94 1.18
CA GLY A 218 1.25 -37.98 1.87
C GLY A 218 2.78 -37.87 1.72
N LEU A 219 3.29 -36.94 0.91
CA LEU A 219 4.73 -36.69 0.77
C LEU A 219 5.43 -36.35 2.10
N PRO A 220 4.86 -35.51 2.99
CA PRO A 220 5.45 -35.25 4.27
C PRO A 220 5.60 -36.51 5.15
N ASP A 221 4.62 -37.42 5.13
CA ASP A 221 4.64 -38.64 5.88
C ASP A 221 5.74 -39.62 5.40
N LEU A 222 6.17 -39.48 4.13
CA LEU A 222 7.26 -40.25 3.56
C LEU A 222 8.64 -39.67 3.89
N ILE A 223 8.77 -38.36 3.97
CA ILE A 223 10.05 -37.65 4.04
C ILE A 223 10.41 -37.26 5.47
N VAL A 224 9.44 -36.78 6.25
CA VAL A 224 9.69 -36.17 7.57
C VAL A 224 10.06 -37.21 8.63
N PRO A 225 9.37 -38.38 8.78
CA PRO A 225 9.71 -39.36 9.80
C PRO A 225 11.14 -39.91 9.69
N PRO A 226 11.68 -40.25 8.50
CA PRO A 226 13.08 -40.67 8.37
C PRO A 226 14.08 -39.59 8.81
N ILE A 227 13.78 -38.30 8.53
CA ILE A 227 14.66 -37.21 8.92
C ILE A 227 14.60 -36.97 10.43
N VAL A 228 13.40 -36.93 11.01
CA VAL A 228 13.22 -36.76 12.47
C VAL A 228 13.81 -37.94 13.22
N GLY A 229 13.69 -39.16 12.71
CA GLY A 229 14.25 -40.36 13.26
C GLY A 229 15.78 -40.38 13.35
N LEU A 230 16.49 -39.48 12.65
CA LEU A 230 17.93 -39.28 12.83
C LEU A 230 18.29 -38.57 14.15
N PHE A 231 17.34 -37.84 14.72
CA PHE A 231 17.56 -36.99 15.90
C PHE A 231 16.72 -37.42 17.10
N VAL A 232 15.62 -38.15 16.88
CA VAL A 232 14.65 -38.52 17.88
C VAL A 232 14.30 -40.02 17.70
N ASP A 233 14.34 -40.79 18.76
CA ASP A 233 13.94 -42.21 18.71
C ASP A 233 12.41 -42.34 18.63
N LEU A 234 11.90 -42.40 17.40
CA LEU A 234 10.48 -42.55 17.13
C LEU A 234 9.95 -43.93 17.47
N SER A 235 10.81 -44.93 17.61
CA SER A 235 10.42 -46.33 17.93
C SER A 235 9.97 -46.48 19.37
N SER A 236 10.44 -45.63 20.28
CA SER A 236 10.06 -45.60 21.69
C SER A 236 8.74 -44.87 21.96
N MET A 237 8.16 -44.18 20.94
CA MET A 237 6.96 -43.36 21.06
C MET A 237 5.71 -44.14 20.66
N SER A 238 4.56 -43.76 21.21
CA SER A 238 3.26 -44.19 20.69
C SER A 238 3.05 -43.63 19.28
N VAL A 239 2.22 -44.29 18.47
CA VAL A 239 1.89 -43.81 17.09
C VAL A 239 1.36 -42.38 17.08
N ALA A 240 0.62 -41.96 18.11
CA ALA A 240 0.10 -40.63 18.24
C ALA A 240 1.21 -39.59 18.51
N GLU A 241 2.15 -39.91 19.39
CA GLU A 241 3.30 -39.06 19.71
C GLU A 241 4.26 -38.93 18.52
N ALA A 242 4.56 -40.05 17.84
CA ALA A 242 5.39 -40.04 16.64
C ALA A 242 4.77 -39.18 15.50
N ARG A 243 3.45 -39.30 15.29
CA ARG A 243 2.74 -38.44 14.36
C ARG A 243 2.75 -36.94 14.76
N ALA A 244 2.60 -36.65 16.04
CA ALA A 244 2.68 -35.28 16.55
C ALA A 244 4.10 -34.72 16.37
N ALA A 245 5.14 -35.50 16.65
CA ALA A 245 6.54 -35.07 16.46
C ALA A 245 6.95 -34.87 15.01
N THR A 246 6.31 -35.56 14.06
CA THR A 246 6.64 -35.47 12.63
C THR A 246 5.72 -34.56 11.88
N ARG A 247 4.65 -34.01 12.49
CA ARG A 247 3.68 -33.12 11.83
C ARG A 247 4.22 -31.72 11.70
N ILE A 248 4.39 -31.25 10.46
CA ILE A 248 4.71 -29.85 10.16
C ILE A 248 3.41 -29.03 10.22
N PRO A 249 3.33 -27.98 11.05
CA PRO A 249 2.18 -27.07 11.07
C PRO A 249 1.90 -26.44 9.69
N VAL A 250 0.63 -26.26 9.36
CA VAL A 250 0.21 -25.71 8.05
C VAL A 250 0.80 -24.33 7.78
N SER A 251 1.05 -23.53 8.82
CA SER A 251 1.69 -22.21 8.69
C SER A 251 3.07 -22.26 8.03
N TRP A 252 3.86 -23.34 8.26
CA TRP A 252 5.18 -23.50 7.62
C TRP A 252 5.07 -23.79 6.11
N TRP A 253 4.03 -24.52 5.70
CA TRP A 253 3.77 -24.76 4.30
C TRP A 253 3.30 -23.47 3.60
N CYS A 254 2.54 -22.63 4.30
CA CYS A 254 2.19 -21.29 3.81
C CYS A 254 3.43 -20.40 3.70
N ILE A 255 4.32 -20.42 4.69
CA ILE A 255 5.61 -19.70 4.65
C ILE A 255 6.43 -20.16 3.44
N LEU A 256 6.53 -21.47 3.19
CA LEU A 256 7.23 -22.00 2.04
C LEU A 256 6.61 -21.52 0.71
N ALA A 257 5.29 -21.58 0.59
CA ALA A 257 4.57 -21.12 -0.60
C ALA A 257 4.83 -19.63 -0.90
N LEU A 258 4.73 -18.79 0.12
CA LEU A 258 5.02 -17.35 0.02
C LEU A 258 6.50 -17.11 -0.28
N THR A 259 7.41 -17.86 0.33
CA THR A 259 8.85 -17.77 0.08
C THR A 259 9.18 -18.09 -1.36
N LEU A 260 8.60 -19.14 -1.93
CA LEU A 260 8.82 -19.49 -3.34
C LEU A 260 8.22 -18.47 -4.29
N THR A 261 7.04 -17.93 -3.98
CA THR A 261 6.39 -16.91 -4.81
C THR A 261 7.19 -15.61 -4.79
N TYR A 262 7.37 -15.02 -3.61
CA TYR A 262 8.05 -13.72 -3.47
C TYR A 262 9.55 -13.81 -3.70
N GLY A 263 10.18 -14.95 -3.42
CA GLY A 263 11.58 -15.20 -3.76
C GLY A 263 11.87 -15.08 -5.26
N ALA A 264 10.91 -15.43 -6.11
CA ALA A 264 11.04 -15.24 -7.56
C ALA A 264 10.98 -13.76 -7.97
N TYR A 265 10.12 -12.94 -7.34
CA TYR A 265 10.07 -11.49 -7.55
C TYR A 265 11.36 -10.81 -7.05
N VAL A 266 11.77 -11.09 -5.82
CA VAL A 266 12.97 -10.53 -5.20
C VAL A 266 14.25 -10.95 -5.96
N ALA A 267 14.32 -12.18 -6.47
CA ALA A 267 15.44 -12.61 -7.31
C ALA A 267 15.58 -11.75 -8.57
N GLU A 268 14.46 -11.36 -9.19
CA GLU A 268 14.48 -10.48 -10.35
C GLU A 268 14.89 -9.05 -9.97
N VAL A 269 14.43 -8.54 -8.82
CA VAL A 269 14.84 -7.23 -8.30
C VAL A 269 16.36 -7.20 -8.07
N TYR A 270 16.92 -8.20 -7.39
CA TYR A 270 18.37 -8.32 -7.18
C TYR A 270 19.14 -8.38 -8.50
N ARG A 271 18.69 -9.24 -9.42
CA ARG A 271 19.33 -9.37 -10.74
C ARG A 271 19.28 -8.07 -11.53
N ALA A 272 18.15 -7.39 -11.56
CA ALA A 272 17.96 -6.10 -12.23
C ALA A 272 18.86 -5.02 -11.62
N GLY A 273 18.93 -4.95 -10.29
CA GLY A 273 19.80 -4.02 -9.59
C GLY A 273 21.29 -4.21 -9.93
N ILE A 274 21.77 -5.44 -9.90
CA ILE A 274 23.17 -5.75 -10.26
C ILE A 274 23.44 -5.39 -11.73
N LYS A 275 22.54 -5.74 -12.65
CA LYS A 275 22.69 -5.44 -14.09
C LYS A 275 22.49 -3.97 -14.43
N SER A 276 21.91 -3.17 -13.57
CA SER A 276 21.70 -1.74 -13.80
C SER A 276 22.98 -0.90 -13.71
N ILE A 277 24.06 -1.47 -13.16
CA ILE A 277 25.33 -0.77 -13.07
C ILE A 277 26.01 -0.73 -14.43
N HIS A 278 26.36 0.48 -14.88
CA HIS A 278 26.93 0.67 -16.22
C HIS A 278 28.24 -0.09 -16.37
N TRP A 279 28.42 -0.74 -17.52
CA TRP A 279 29.58 -1.58 -17.81
C TRP A 279 30.92 -0.82 -17.69
N SER A 280 30.95 0.49 -18.00
CA SER A 280 32.18 1.31 -17.90
C SER A 280 32.75 1.35 -16.47
N GLN A 281 31.89 1.37 -15.44
CA GLN A 281 32.32 1.35 -14.04
C GLN A 281 32.98 0.00 -13.68
N VAL A 282 32.41 -1.08 -14.19
CA VAL A 282 33.00 -2.43 -14.04
C VAL A 282 34.30 -2.53 -14.74
N SER A 283 34.43 -2.01 -15.97
CA SER A 283 35.66 -2.00 -16.75
C SER A 283 36.77 -1.13 -16.11
N ALA A 284 36.39 0.06 -15.64
CA ALA A 284 37.32 0.95 -14.92
C ALA A 284 37.86 0.29 -13.64
N ALA A 285 37.01 -0.34 -12.84
CA ALA A 285 37.45 -1.07 -11.66
C ALA A 285 38.41 -2.21 -12.00
N ARG A 286 38.14 -2.96 -13.08
CA ARG A 286 39.01 -4.04 -13.57
C ARG A 286 40.33 -3.52 -14.09
N SER A 287 40.35 -2.39 -14.79
CA SER A 287 41.58 -1.73 -15.27
C SER A 287 42.47 -1.24 -14.14
N LEU A 288 41.90 -0.91 -12.97
CA LEU A 288 42.61 -0.61 -11.74
C LEU A 288 43.14 -1.86 -10.99
N GLY A 289 43.01 -3.07 -11.59
CA GLY A 289 43.48 -4.32 -11.02
C GLY A 289 42.55 -4.98 -9.99
N LEU A 290 41.33 -4.48 -9.80
CA LEU A 290 40.37 -5.10 -8.89
C LEU A 290 39.93 -6.47 -9.41
N SER A 291 39.97 -7.49 -8.55
CA SER A 291 39.38 -8.80 -8.85
C SER A 291 37.87 -8.72 -9.04
N TYR A 292 37.26 -9.76 -9.63
CA TYR A 292 35.81 -9.81 -9.79
C TYR A 292 35.06 -9.62 -8.45
N MET A 293 35.51 -10.28 -7.40
CA MET A 293 34.87 -10.18 -6.07
C MET A 293 35.07 -8.78 -5.46
N GLN A 294 36.24 -8.17 -5.65
CA GLN A 294 36.48 -6.79 -5.20
C GLN A 294 35.64 -5.79 -6.00
N THR A 295 35.52 -5.94 -7.31
CA THR A 295 34.64 -5.12 -8.15
C THR A 295 33.18 -5.26 -7.69
N MET A 296 32.74 -6.49 -7.43
CA MET A 296 31.39 -6.73 -6.88
C MET A 296 31.17 -6.02 -5.54
N ARG A 297 32.09 -6.23 -4.59
CA ARG A 297 31.96 -5.73 -3.22
C ARG A 297 32.06 -4.21 -3.11
N TYR A 298 32.99 -3.59 -3.83
CA TYR A 298 33.30 -2.17 -3.65
C TYR A 298 32.64 -1.25 -4.68
N VAL A 299 32.24 -1.76 -5.84
CA VAL A 299 31.68 -0.94 -6.93
C VAL A 299 30.22 -1.28 -7.19
N ILE A 300 29.90 -2.57 -7.43
CA ILE A 300 28.58 -2.97 -7.90
C ILE A 300 27.56 -3.02 -6.75
N VAL A 301 27.84 -3.79 -5.70
CA VAL A 301 26.88 -4.04 -4.61
C VAL A 301 26.44 -2.75 -3.92
N PRO A 302 27.33 -1.80 -3.54
CA PRO A 302 26.88 -0.57 -2.87
C PRO A 302 25.93 0.29 -3.72
N GLN A 303 26.11 0.28 -5.04
CA GLN A 303 25.24 1.01 -5.97
C GLN A 303 23.95 0.23 -6.25
N ALA A 304 24.05 -1.09 -6.45
CA ALA A 304 22.90 -1.95 -6.70
C ALA A 304 21.92 -1.92 -5.51
N VAL A 305 22.41 -2.02 -4.26
CA VAL A 305 21.58 -1.96 -3.05
C VAL A 305 20.72 -0.70 -3.03
N ARG A 306 21.28 0.46 -3.33
CA ARG A 306 20.50 1.71 -3.38
C ARG A 306 19.38 1.66 -4.39
N ARG A 307 19.62 1.05 -5.57
CA ARG A 307 18.61 0.96 -6.65
C ARG A 307 17.50 -0.04 -6.39
N ILE A 308 17.80 -1.10 -5.62
CA ILE A 308 16.81 -2.16 -5.33
C ILE A 308 15.96 -1.87 -4.08
N MET A 309 16.34 -0.91 -3.23
CA MET A 309 15.61 -0.65 -1.98
C MET A 309 14.12 -0.36 -2.20
N ALA A 310 13.78 0.50 -3.16
CA ALA A 310 12.39 0.86 -3.41
C ALA A 310 11.55 -0.32 -3.95
N PRO A 311 12.00 -1.08 -4.98
CA PRO A 311 11.33 -2.31 -5.41
C PRO A 311 11.18 -3.34 -4.29
N LEU A 312 12.23 -3.60 -3.49
CA LEU A 312 12.17 -4.55 -2.38
C LEU A 312 11.14 -4.16 -1.33
N LEU A 313 11.05 -2.87 -0.99
CA LEU A 313 10.06 -2.40 -0.03
C LEU A 313 8.62 -2.52 -0.57
N ASN A 314 8.41 -2.41 -1.89
CA ASN A 314 7.12 -2.68 -2.51
C ASN A 314 6.74 -4.16 -2.43
N ASP A 315 7.69 -5.06 -2.69
CA ASP A 315 7.49 -6.51 -2.54
C ASP A 315 7.22 -6.89 -1.08
N PHE A 316 7.91 -6.27 -0.12
CA PHE A 316 7.69 -6.40 1.32
C PHE A 316 6.25 -6.03 1.71
N ILE A 317 5.72 -4.89 1.23
CA ILE A 317 4.33 -4.48 1.46
C ILE A 317 3.35 -5.47 0.78
N GLY A 318 3.70 -5.98 -0.38
CA GLY A 318 2.93 -7.00 -1.10
C GLY A 318 2.82 -8.30 -0.30
N LEU A 319 3.96 -8.84 0.13
CA LEU A 319 4.01 -10.06 0.95
C LEU A 319 3.18 -9.91 2.24
N GLN A 320 3.29 -8.76 2.91
CA GLN A 320 2.51 -8.51 4.12
C GLN A 320 0.99 -8.61 3.88
N LYS A 321 0.50 -8.06 2.77
CA LYS A 321 -0.93 -8.17 2.41
C LYS A 321 -1.32 -9.60 2.06
N ASP A 322 -0.45 -10.31 1.36
CA ASP A 322 -0.72 -11.68 0.91
C ASP A 322 -0.69 -12.72 2.06
N THR A 323 -0.21 -12.33 3.25
CA THR A 323 -0.41 -13.17 4.45
C THR A 323 -1.89 -13.39 4.79
N ALA A 324 -2.80 -12.52 4.35
CA ALA A 324 -4.24 -12.75 4.51
C ALA A 324 -4.78 -13.87 3.61
N LEU A 325 -4.03 -14.30 2.58
CA LEU A 325 -4.43 -15.39 1.71
C LEU A 325 -4.25 -16.77 2.37
N VAL A 326 -3.47 -16.89 3.46
CA VAL A 326 -3.22 -18.17 4.14
C VAL A 326 -4.49 -18.82 4.71
N GLN A 327 -5.55 -18.04 4.88
CA GLN A 327 -6.87 -18.51 5.27
C GLN A 327 -7.42 -19.60 4.34
N VAL A 328 -7.07 -19.57 3.04
CA VAL A 328 -7.59 -20.52 2.04
C VAL A 328 -7.11 -21.96 2.31
N VAL A 329 -6.02 -22.09 3.06
CA VAL A 329 -5.40 -23.36 3.45
C VAL A 329 -5.86 -23.79 4.85
N GLY A 330 -6.71 -22.99 5.51
CA GLY A 330 -7.28 -23.31 6.82
C GLY A 330 -6.51 -22.75 8.02
N VAL A 331 -5.50 -21.91 7.80
CA VAL A 331 -4.84 -21.18 8.90
C VAL A 331 -5.84 -20.17 9.50
N ILE A 332 -5.96 -20.19 10.83
CA ILE A 332 -6.81 -19.20 11.54
C ILE A 332 -5.98 -17.94 11.76
N ASP A 333 -5.87 -17.14 10.68
CA ASP A 333 -5.30 -15.81 10.73
C ASP A 333 -6.38 -14.76 11.10
N ALA A 334 -6.03 -13.47 11.12
CA ALA A 334 -6.97 -12.41 11.44
C ALA A 334 -8.17 -12.37 10.49
N PHE A 335 -7.94 -12.61 9.19
CA PHE A 335 -9.02 -12.55 8.21
C PHE A 335 -9.95 -13.76 8.33
N ASN A 336 -9.42 -14.97 8.51
CA ASN A 336 -10.23 -16.16 8.76
C ASN A 336 -11.03 -16.03 10.07
N GLN A 337 -10.38 -15.54 11.14
CA GLN A 337 -11.06 -15.28 12.42
C GLN A 337 -12.21 -14.29 12.24
N SER A 338 -11.98 -13.22 11.48
CA SER A 338 -13.04 -12.22 11.23
C SER A 338 -14.19 -12.78 10.38
N ARG A 339 -13.90 -13.67 9.43
CA ARG A 339 -14.93 -14.38 8.65
C ARG A 339 -15.79 -15.31 9.51
N ILE A 340 -15.17 -16.05 10.43
CA ILE A 340 -15.90 -16.90 11.39
C ILE A 340 -16.84 -16.03 12.24
N ILE A 341 -16.35 -14.89 12.75
CA ILE A 341 -17.18 -13.93 13.51
C ILE A 341 -18.30 -13.39 12.62
N ALA A 342 -17.99 -12.99 11.39
CA ALA A 342 -18.96 -12.44 10.45
C ALA A 342 -20.08 -13.45 10.12
N ALA A 343 -19.73 -14.72 9.92
CA ALA A 343 -20.70 -15.79 9.66
C ALA A 343 -21.63 -16.02 10.85
N ASN A 344 -21.09 -15.99 12.07
CA ASN A 344 -21.87 -16.22 13.30
C ASN A 344 -22.76 -15.02 13.68
N ALA A 345 -22.28 -13.79 13.39
CA ALA A 345 -23.00 -12.57 13.74
C ALA A 345 -23.85 -12.00 12.58
N PHE A 346 -23.79 -12.59 11.40
CA PHE A 346 -24.36 -12.05 10.15
C PHE A 346 -23.95 -10.59 9.92
N ASN A 347 -22.68 -10.27 10.20
CA ASN A 347 -22.18 -8.91 10.27
C ASN A 347 -20.69 -8.85 9.89
N LEU A 348 -20.32 -7.96 8.98
CA LEU A 348 -18.95 -7.82 8.46
C LEU A 348 -18.04 -6.87 9.26
N SER A 349 -18.51 -6.33 10.39
CA SER A 349 -17.75 -5.35 11.18
C SER A 349 -16.41 -5.90 11.70
N ALA A 350 -16.32 -7.21 11.97
CA ALA A 350 -15.06 -7.86 12.32
C ALA A 350 -14.06 -7.86 11.15
N VAL A 351 -14.55 -7.98 9.91
CA VAL A 351 -13.73 -7.86 8.69
C VAL A 351 -13.22 -6.42 8.51
N THR A 352 -14.06 -5.44 8.85
CA THR A 352 -13.65 -4.03 8.85
C THR A 352 -12.51 -3.77 9.85
N VAL A 353 -12.50 -4.44 11.01
CA VAL A 353 -11.37 -4.38 11.96
C VAL A 353 -10.06 -4.84 11.29
N VAL A 354 -10.10 -5.96 10.57
CA VAL A 354 -8.92 -6.45 9.83
C VAL A 354 -8.46 -5.45 8.78
N ALA A 355 -9.40 -4.88 8.01
CA ALA A 355 -9.08 -3.87 7.00
C ALA A 355 -8.39 -2.66 7.65
N ILE A 356 -8.87 -2.19 8.79
CA ILE A 356 -8.25 -1.10 9.56
C ILE A 356 -6.83 -1.47 9.98
N LEU A 357 -6.60 -2.67 10.52
CA LEU A 357 -5.28 -3.13 10.94
C LEU A 357 -4.27 -3.13 9.77
N PHE A 358 -4.65 -3.69 8.63
CA PHE A 358 -3.80 -3.69 7.44
C PHE A 358 -3.50 -2.27 6.94
N VAL A 359 -4.50 -1.39 6.89
CA VAL A 359 -4.36 0.00 6.45
C VAL A 359 -3.44 0.78 7.39
N LEU A 360 -3.62 0.63 8.71
CA LEU A 360 -2.80 1.31 9.73
C LEU A 360 -1.31 0.95 9.63
N ILE A 361 -0.98 -0.26 9.20
CA ILE A 361 0.42 -0.68 9.03
C ILE A 361 0.92 -0.33 7.62
N THR A 362 0.12 -0.57 6.60
CA THR A 362 0.55 -0.42 5.20
C THR A 362 0.74 1.04 4.78
N ILE A 363 -0.13 1.97 5.23
CA ILE A 363 -0.01 3.39 4.84
C ILE A 363 1.31 4.02 5.31
N PRO A 364 1.72 3.90 6.60
CA PRO A 364 3.01 4.42 7.03
C PRO A 364 4.19 3.82 6.27
N GLN A 365 4.15 2.51 5.98
CA GLN A 365 5.17 1.83 5.18
C GLN A 365 5.25 2.40 3.77
N ALA A 366 4.12 2.53 3.06
CA ALA A 366 4.06 3.11 1.73
C ALA A 366 4.60 4.54 1.70
N ARG A 367 4.21 5.38 2.66
CA ARG A 367 4.74 6.75 2.78
C ARG A 367 6.23 6.82 3.08
N PHE A 368 6.74 5.85 3.84
CA PHE A 368 8.18 5.73 4.06
C PHE A 368 8.93 5.39 2.77
N VAL A 369 8.41 4.45 1.97
CA VAL A 369 8.95 4.09 0.65
C VAL A 369 8.97 5.30 -0.29
N ASP A 370 7.85 6.03 -0.39
CA ASP A 370 7.75 7.23 -1.23
C ASP A 370 8.85 8.25 -0.88
N ARG A 371 9.05 8.51 0.42
CA ARG A 371 10.10 9.42 0.90
C ARG A 371 11.52 8.95 0.57
N LEU A 372 11.78 7.63 0.60
CA LEU A 372 13.07 7.08 0.20
C LEU A 372 13.33 7.29 -1.30
N ILE A 373 12.32 7.01 -2.14
CA ILE A 373 12.42 7.22 -3.59
C ILE A 373 12.67 8.69 -3.92
N GLU A 374 11.94 9.61 -3.29
CA GLU A 374 12.11 11.06 -3.49
C GLU A 374 13.52 11.52 -3.10
N ARG A 375 14.06 11.03 -1.97
CA ARG A 375 15.43 11.36 -1.52
C ARG A 375 16.50 10.85 -2.47
N ASP A 376 16.34 9.63 -3.00
CA ASP A 376 17.28 9.07 -3.95
C ASP A 376 17.25 9.82 -5.28
N ASN A 377 16.05 10.16 -5.76
CA ASN A 377 15.89 10.97 -6.97
C ASN A 377 16.50 12.38 -6.83
N ALA A 378 16.31 13.02 -5.67
CA ALA A 378 16.91 14.33 -5.39
C ALA A 378 18.45 14.28 -5.36
N ARG A 379 19.04 13.22 -4.78
CA ARG A 379 20.48 13.01 -4.77
C ARG A 379 21.07 12.78 -6.16
N MET A 380 20.38 12.01 -7.01
CA MET A 380 20.81 11.78 -8.39
C MET A 380 20.78 13.06 -9.22
N ARG A 381 19.82 13.96 -9.00
CA ARG A 381 19.74 15.28 -9.67
C ARG A 381 20.80 16.27 -9.18
N ALA A 382 21.23 16.18 -7.92
CA ALA A 382 22.22 17.08 -7.33
C ALA A 382 23.67 16.64 -7.62
N GLY A 383 23.91 15.41 -8.01
CA GLY A 383 25.25 14.86 -8.30
C GLY A 383 25.58 14.72 -9.80
N GLY A 384 24.70 15.15 -10.70
CA GLY A 384 24.95 15.30 -12.13
C GLY A 384 24.96 16.77 -12.51
#